data_0a26a935b47b46e8318194da6ab8fde5
#
_entry.id   0a26a935b47b46e8318194da6ab8fde5
#
_cell.length_a   1.000
_cell.length_b   1.000
_cell.length_c   1.000
_cell.angle_alpha   90.00
_cell.angle_beta   90.00
_cell.angle_gamma   90.00
#
_symmetry.space_group_name_H-M   'P 1'
#
loop_
_entity.id
_entity.type
_entity.pdbx_description
1 polymer ?
#
loop_
_entity_poly.entity_id
_entity_poly.type
_entity_poly.pdbx_seq_one_letter_code
_entity_poly.pdbx_strand_id
1 'polypeptide(L)'
;MKKIAFIPARSGSKRFPNKNIFPLCGKPLFVWTVESFIKSNCFDEIIFSSDSDEYNNILKDFVETDIVKFHKRSKDEAGDKIKIFDYIKENISNFCNDEDLFAMGLPTCPLRRDFHIKDCIELYLSKRKSVFSACEFDFHVSFAFKLNNYDNEIFWE
;
A
#
# COMPACT_ATOMS: atom_id res chain seq x y z
N MET A 1 -13.59 -11.17 14.89
CA MET A 1 -12.89 -10.88 13.62
C MET A 1 -12.75 -9.36 13.52
N LYS A 2 -11.58 -8.85 13.82
CA LYS A 2 -11.20 -7.46 13.62
C LYS A 2 -10.83 -7.24 12.15
N LYS A 3 -11.05 -6.05 11.62
CA LYS A 3 -10.70 -5.71 10.23
C LYS A 3 -9.58 -4.67 10.26
N ILE A 4 -8.43 -5.04 9.77
CA ILE A 4 -7.21 -4.25 9.85
C ILE A 4 -6.72 -3.93 8.44
N ALA A 5 -6.47 -2.64 8.18
CA ALA A 5 -5.81 -2.20 6.97
C ALA A 5 -4.34 -1.89 7.25
N PHE A 6 -3.46 -2.20 6.30
CA PHE A 6 -2.03 -1.89 6.36
C PHE A 6 -1.61 -1.11 5.13
N ILE A 7 -1.05 0.08 5.35
CA ILE A 7 -0.63 0.99 4.28
C ILE A 7 0.88 1.24 4.40
N PRO A 8 1.72 0.51 3.65
CA PRO A 8 3.16 0.65 3.70
C PRO A 8 3.64 1.84 2.87
N ALA A 9 4.34 2.79 3.48
CA ALA A 9 4.87 3.99 2.82
C ALA A 9 6.31 4.26 3.23
N ARG A 10 7.28 3.54 2.63
CA ARG A 10 8.70 3.79 2.89
C ARG A 10 9.17 5.13 2.31
N SER A 11 10.14 5.79 2.96
CA SER A 11 10.71 7.05 2.50
C SER A 11 11.70 6.87 1.35
N GLY A 12 12.47 5.78 1.36
CA GLY A 12 13.53 5.48 0.39
C GLY A 12 13.00 5.01 -0.97
N SER A 13 12.54 5.92 -1.84
CA SER A 13 12.14 5.60 -3.21
C SER A 13 13.24 5.98 -4.20
N LYS A 14 13.93 4.98 -4.83
CA LYS A 14 15.04 5.23 -5.75
C LYS A 14 14.63 5.75 -7.12
N ARG A 15 13.60 5.15 -7.73
CA ARG A 15 13.12 5.52 -9.08
C ARG A 15 12.46 6.89 -9.12
N PHE A 16 11.81 7.28 -8.04
CA PHE A 16 11.19 8.58 -7.87
C PHE A 16 11.34 9.00 -6.40
N PRO A 17 12.38 9.81 -6.07
CA PRO A 17 12.64 10.26 -4.70
C PRO A 17 11.41 10.92 -4.07
N ASN A 18 11.18 10.65 -2.79
CA ASN A 18 10.05 11.19 -2.04
C ASN A 18 8.66 10.93 -2.65
N LYS A 19 8.53 9.87 -3.44
CA LYS A 19 7.30 9.56 -4.16
C LYS A 19 6.05 9.61 -3.30
N ASN A 20 6.09 9.02 -2.11
CA ASN A 20 4.91 8.90 -1.26
C ASN A 20 4.42 10.23 -0.67
N ILE A 21 5.30 11.23 -0.54
CA ILE A 21 4.95 12.58 -0.11
C ILE A 21 4.85 13.57 -1.28
N PHE A 22 5.08 13.10 -2.51
CA PHE A 22 4.94 13.97 -3.69
C PHE A 22 3.51 14.52 -3.75
N PRO A 23 3.38 15.86 -3.94
CA PRO A 23 2.07 16.50 -3.98
C PRO A 23 1.30 16.11 -5.24
N LEU A 24 0.13 15.53 -5.07
CA LEU A 24 -0.83 15.23 -6.12
C LEU A 24 -2.15 15.94 -5.79
N CYS A 25 -2.56 16.88 -6.63
CA CYS A 25 -3.80 17.65 -6.43
C CYS A 25 -3.94 18.21 -5.00
N GLY A 26 -2.88 18.84 -4.50
CA GLY A 26 -2.87 19.54 -3.21
C GLY A 26 -2.62 18.67 -1.98
N LYS A 27 -2.40 17.37 -2.14
CA LYS A 27 -2.12 16.44 -1.02
C LYS A 27 -0.95 15.52 -1.32
N PRO A 28 -0.19 15.07 -0.31
CA PRO A 28 0.79 14.00 -0.45
C PRO A 28 0.17 12.72 -1.01
N LEU A 29 0.89 12.02 -1.87
CA LEU A 29 0.39 10.84 -2.57
C LEU A 29 -0.22 9.78 -1.63
N PHE A 30 0.44 9.50 -0.50
CA PHE A 30 -0.05 8.47 0.43
C PHE A 30 -1.38 8.85 1.11
N VAL A 31 -1.64 10.15 1.31
CA VAL A 31 -2.85 10.64 1.98
C VAL A 31 -4.11 10.21 1.22
N TRP A 32 -4.07 10.23 -0.11
CA TRP A 32 -5.19 9.77 -0.94
C TRP A 32 -5.59 8.32 -0.63
N THR A 33 -4.60 7.46 -0.42
CA THR A 33 -4.87 6.06 -0.03
C THR A 33 -5.41 5.98 1.38
N VAL A 34 -4.81 6.67 2.35
CA VAL A 34 -5.29 6.65 3.74
C VAL A 34 -6.74 7.13 3.82
N GLU A 35 -7.06 8.27 3.17
CA GLU A 35 -8.43 8.78 3.13
C GLU A 35 -9.43 7.82 2.49
N SER A 36 -9.03 7.11 1.42
CA SER A 36 -9.90 6.13 0.77
C SER A 36 -10.25 4.98 1.71
N PHE A 37 -9.27 4.53 2.50
CA PHE A 37 -9.49 3.49 3.51
C PHE A 37 -10.36 3.98 4.67
N ILE A 38 -10.15 5.21 5.15
CA ILE A 38 -11.02 5.83 6.17
C ILE A 38 -12.47 5.94 5.64
N LYS A 39 -12.64 6.51 4.45
CA LYS A 39 -13.96 6.73 3.82
C LYS A 39 -14.70 5.42 3.50
N SER A 40 -13.99 4.32 3.33
CA SER A 40 -14.61 3.01 3.14
C SER A 40 -15.41 2.56 4.36
N ASN A 41 -15.05 3.04 5.55
CA ASN A 41 -15.66 2.64 6.82
C ASN A 41 -15.71 1.12 7.03
N CYS A 42 -14.70 0.42 6.48
CA CYS A 42 -14.62 -1.04 6.51
C CYS A 42 -13.71 -1.57 7.61
N PHE A 43 -12.90 -0.74 8.25
CA PHE A 43 -11.80 -1.16 9.12
C PHE A 43 -11.97 -0.64 10.54
N ASP A 44 -11.61 -1.48 11.50
CA ASP A 44 -11.52 -1.12 12.93
C ASP A 44 -10.21 -0.41 13.23
N GLU A 45 -9.18 -0.67 12.42
CA GLU A 45 -7.85 -0.05 12.55
C GLU A 45 -7.16 0.05 11.18
N ILE A 46 -6.47 1.17 10.95
CA ILE A 46 -5.65 1.41 9.76
C ILE A 46 -4.22 1.66 10.21
N ILE A 47 -3.31 0.78 9.88
CA ILE A 47 -1.90 0.88 10.23
C ILE A 47 -1.16 1.56 9.08
N PHE A 48 -0.73 2.80 9.30
CA PHE A 48 0.17 3.50 8.40
C PHE A 48 1.62 3.20 8.79
N SER A 49 2.33 2.47 7.94
CA SER A 49 3.65 1.92 8.26
C SER A 49 4.77 2.59 7.45
N SER A 50 5.68 3.30 8.15
CA SER A 50 6.79 4.01 7.52
C SER A 50 8.07 3.96 8.38
N ASP A 51 9.22 4.19 7.74
CA ASP A 51 10.52 4.40 8.36
C ASP A 51 10.80 5.89 8.64
N SER A 52 9.90 6.80 8.27
CA SER A 52 10.07 8.25 8.38
C SER A 52 9.13 8.88 9.40
N ASP A 53 9.68 9.62 10.37
CA ASP A 53 8.91 10.43 11.30
C ASP A 53 8.27 11.64 10.61
N GLU A 54 8.92 12.15 9.56
CA GLU A 54 8.35 13.19 8.69
C GLU A 54 7.01 12.73 8.10
N TYR A 55 6.92 11.47 7.64
CA TYR A 55 5.67 10.93 7.10
C TYR A 55 4.57 10.84 8.17
N ASN A 56 4.94 10.55 9.41
CA ASN A 56 4.00 10.59 10.53
C ASN A 56 3.49 12.00 10.81
N ASN A 57 4.37 13.00 10.77
CA ASN A 57 3.97 14.40 10.96
C ASN A 57 3.03 14.85 9.84
N ILE A 58 3.40 14.60 8.59
CA ILE A 58 2.53 14.88 7.44
C ILE A 58 1.18 14.16 7.57
N LEU A 59 1.17 12.90 8.01
CA LEU A 59 -0.08 12.18 8.23
C LEU A 59 -1.01 12.93 9.19
N LYS A 60 -0.49 13.41 10.31
CA LYS A 60 -1.24 14.15 11.34
C LYS A 60 -1.80 15.47 10.83
N ASP A 61 -1.12 16.12 9.88
CA ASP A 61 -1.58 17.39 9.28
C ASP A 61 -2.83 17.20 8.39
N PHE A 62 -3.05 15.97 7.88
CA PHE A 62 -4.13 15.67 6.93
C PHE A 62 -5.21 14.74 7.49
N VAL A 63 -4.93 14.02 8.57
CA VAL A 63 -5.78 12.93 9.05
C VAL A 63 -6.02 13.09 10.56
N GLU A 64 -7.26 13.44 10.90
CA GLU A 64 -7.73 13.57 12.30
C GLU A 64 -8.68 12.41 12.63
N THR A 65 -8.12 11.26 13.04
CA THR A 65 -8.92 10.12 13.49
C THR A 65 -8.10 9.13 14.30
N ASP A 66 -8.75 8.51 15.27
CA ASP A 66 -8.13 7.51 16.16
C ASP A 66 -7.98 6.12 15.53
N ILE A 67 -8.66 5.85 14.41
CA ILE A 67 -8.56 4.54 13.76
C ILE A 67 -7.24 4.37 13.00
N VAL A 68 -6.53 5.46 12.67
CA VAL A 68 -5.23 5.41 11.98
C VAL A 68 -4.11 5.41 13.00
N LYS A 69 -3.30 4.38 12.99
CA LYS A 69 -2.14 4.21 13.86
C LYS A 69 -0.85 4.26 13.04
N PHE A 70 0.12 5.03 13.52
CA PHE A 70 1.44 5.03 12.93
C PHE A 70 2.26 3.85 13.45
N HIS A 71 2.79 3.07 12.52
CA HIS A 71 3.74 1.99 12.80
C HIS A 71 5.11 2.36 12.25
N LYS A 72 6.08 2.53 13.13
CA LYS A 72 7.47 2.83 12.78
C LYS A 72 8.20 1.55 12.38
N ARG A 73 8.70 1.51 11.14
CA ARG A 73 9.66 0.49 10.70
C ARG A 73 11.09 1.00 10.88
N SER A 74 12.02 0.10 11.13
CA SER A 74 13.44 0.41 11.03
C SER A 74 13.84 0.70 9.58
N LYS A 75 14.99 1.33 9.39
CA LYS A 75 15.54 1.57 8.04
C LYS A 75 15.88 0.27 7.30
N ASP A 76 16.29 -0.75 8.04
CA ASP A 76 16.62 -2.06 7.47
C ASP A 76 15.35 -2.75 6.94
N GLU A 77 14.26 -2.74 7.71
CA GLU A 77 12.95 -3.28 7.31
C GLU A 77 12.30 -2.51 6.14
N ALA A 78 12.67 -1.25 5.95
CA ALA A 78 12.24 -0.43 4.82
C ALA A 78 13.24 -0.47 3.64
N GLY A 79 14.31 -1.25 3.75
CA GLY A 79 15.38 -1.37 2.76
C GLY A 79 14.88 -1.88 1.40
N ASP A 80 15.64 -1.56 0.34
CA ASP A 80 15.28 -1.91 -1.04
C ASP A 80 15.19 -3.40 -1.33
N LYS A 81 15.95 -4.20 -0.57
CA LYS A 81 15.96 -5.65 -0.72
C LYS A 81 14.76 -6.33 -0.05
N ILE A 82 14.10 -5.64 0.87
CA ILE A 82 12.95 -6.18 1.60
C ILE A 82 11.69 -5.99 0.77
N LYS A 83 11.10 -7.09 0.33
CA LYS A 83 9.80 -7.07 -0.31
C LYS A 83 8.73 -6.88 0.77
N ILE A 84 7.77 -6.02 0.52
CA ILE A 84 6.72 -5.73 1.50
C ILE A 84 5.93 -6.97 1.92
N PHE A 85 5.72 -7.91 1.00
CA PHE A 85 5.04 -9.16 1.33
C PHE A 85 5.84 -10.06 2.28
N ASP A 86 7.17 -10.11 2.12
CA ASP A 86 8.03 -10.88 3.02
C ASP A 86 8.02 -10.25 4.42
N TYR A 87 8.12 -8.91 4.49
CA TYR A 87 7.99 -8.16 5.75
C TYR A 87 6.64 -8.45 6.45
N ILE A 88 5.53 -8.37 5.73
CA ILE A 88 4.21 -8.64 6.31
C ILE A 88 4.14 -10.09 6.80
N LYS A 89 4.60 -11.05 6.00
CA LYS A 89 4.58 -12.46 6.35
C LYS A 89 5.34 -12.76 7.67
N GLU A 90 6.47 -12.10 7.87
CA GLU A 90 7.28 -12.26 9.08
C GLU A 90 6.69 -11.54 10.30
N ASN A 91 5.91 -10.49 10.09
CA ASN A 91 5.44 -9.60 11.16
C ASN A 91 3.92 -9.59 11.33
N ILE A 92 3.16 -10.38 10.59
CA ILE A 92 1.69 -10.32 10.56
C ILE A 92 1.07 -10.55 11.93
N SER A 93 1.65 -11.44 12.75
CA SER A 93 1.19 -11.72 14.11
C SER A 93 1.29 -10.52 15.06
N ASN A 94 2.08 -9.50 14.72
CA ASN A 94 2.14 -8.25 15.46
C ASN A 94 0.97 -7.31 15.15
N PHE A 95 0.23 -7.57 14.07
CA PHE A 95 -0.83 -6.72 13.58
C PHE A 95 -2.22 -7.33 13.73
N CYS A 96 -2.35 -8.65 13.56
CA CYS A 96 -3.63 -9.32 13.57
C CYS A 96 -3.51 -10.78 14.05
N ASN A 97 -4.62 -11.37 14.46
CA ASN A 97 -4.75 -12.80 14.73
C ASN A 97 -5.24 -13.55 13.49
N ASP A 98 -5.16 -14.88 13.51
CA ASP A 98 -5.52 -15.74 12.35
C ASP A 98 -7.00 -15.57 11.91
N GLU A 99 -7.88 -15.18 12.82
CA GLU A 99 -9.31 -14.97 12.53
C GLU A 99 -9.63 -13.56 12.01
N ASP A 100 -8.64 -12.64 12.02
CA ASP A 100 -8.86 -11.26 11.63
C ASP A 100 -8.76 -11.08 10.11
N LEU A 101 -9.43 -10.06 9.59
CA LEU A 101 -9.29 -9.66 8.21
C LEU A 101 -8.13 -8.67 8.10
N PHE A 102 -7.14 -9.01 7.29
CA PHE A 102 -6.02 -8.14 6.97
C PHE A 102 -6.06 -7.70 5.51
N ALA A 103 -6.06 -6.38 5.27
CA ALA A 103 -6.06 -5.80 3.94
C ALA A 103 -4.85 -4.88 3.75
N MET A 104 -4.22 -4.93 2.59
CA MET A 104 -3.09 -4.06 2.25
C MET A 104 -3.47 -3.05 1.19
N GLY A 105 -3.12 -1.77 1.40
CA GLY A 105 -3.28 -0.68 0.44
C GLY A 105 -1.96 -0.05 0.04
N LEU A 106 -1.57 -0.15 -1.23
CA LEU A 106 -0.37 0.54 -1.71
C LEU A 106 -0.63 2.03 -1.93
N PRO A 107 0.24 2.94 -1.44
CA PRO A 107 0.12 4.39 -1.63
C PRO A 107 0.14 4.83 -3.10
N THR A 108 0.67 3.99 -3.98
CA THR A 108 0.83 4.28 -5.41
C THR A 108 -0.45 4.12 -6.24
N CYS A 109 -1.59 3.96 -5.60
CA CYS A 109 -2.90 3.86 -6.23
C CYS A 109 -3.83 4.99 -5.77
N PRO A 110 -3.52 6.28 -6.09
CA PRO A 110 -4.28 7.43 -5.58
C PRO A 110 -5.71 7.51 -6.12
N LEU A 111 -6.00 6.86 -7.23
CA LEU A 111 -7.34 6.81 -7.84
C LEU A 111 -8.25 5.74 -7.23
N ARG A 112 -7.74 4.96 -6.27
CA ARG A 112 -8.56 4.02 -5.52
C ARG A 112 -9.59 4.79 -4.70
N ARG A 113 -10.86 4.39 -4.79
CA ARG A 113 -11.97 4.98 -4.04
C ARG A 113 -12.46 4.00 -2.97
N ASP A 114 -13.23 4.53 -2.06
CA ASP A 114 -13.84 3.80 -0.95
C ASP A 114 -14.70 2.62 -1.41
N PHE A 115 -15.45 2.76 -2.49
CA PHE A 115 -16.29 1.67 -3.01
C PHE A 115 -15.45 0.49 -3.54
N HIS A 116 -14.28 0.71 -4.17
CA HIS A 116 -13.41 -0.39 -4.57
C HIS A 116 -12.94 -1.22 -3.37
N ILE A 117 -12.74 -0.55 -2.23
CA ILE A 117 -12.34 -1.22 -0.98
C ILE A 117 -13.53 -2.01 -0.43
N LYS A 118 -14.73 -1.41 -0.40
CA LYS A 118 -15.96 -2.08 0.05
C LYS A 118 -16.23 -3.34 -0.76
N ASP A 119 -16.19 -3.25 -2.08
CA ASP A 119 -16.42 -4.38 -2.99
C ASP A 119 -15.42 -5.53 -2.71
N CYS A 120 -14.14 -5.20 -2.52
CA CYS A 120 -13.13 -6.21 -2.16
C CYS A 120 -13.43 -6.88 -0.81
N ILE A 121 -13.82 -6.12 0.20
CA ILE A 121 -14.15 -6.65 1.53
C ILE A 121 -15.40 -7.52 1.47
N GLU A 122 -16.46 -7.08 0.79
CA GLU A 122 -17.70 -7.85 0.60
C GLU A 122 -17.44 -9.16 -0.14
N LEU A 123 -16.62 -9.11 -1.21
CA LEU A 123 -16.25 -10.31 -1.95
C LEU A 123 -15.45 -11.29 -1.08
N TYR A 124 -14.50 -10.80 -0.28
CA TYR A 124 -13.78 -11.62 0.69
C TYR A 124 -14.73 -12.28 1.69
N LEU A 125 -15.63 -11.51 2.30
CA LEU A 125 -16.57 -12.02 3.27
C LEU A 125 -17.51 -13.09 2.70
N SER A 126 -17.90 -12.94 1.44
CA SER A 126 -18.76 -13.90 0.73
C SER A 126 -18.04 -15.17 0.30
N LYS A 127 -16.80 -15.06 -0.18
CA LYS A 127 -16.04 -16.19 -0.77
C LYS A 127 -15.05 -16.83 0.19
N ARG A 128 -14.63 -16.13 1.22
CA ARG A 128 -13.58 -16.54 2.18
C ARG A 128 -12.27 -16.96 1.49
N LYS A 129 -11.92 -16.24 0.41
CA LYS A 129 -10.69 -16.42 -0.36
C LYS A 129 -9.99 -15.09 -0.48
N SER A 130 -8.66 -15.10 -0.62
CA SER A 130 -7.89 -13.87 -0.85
C SER A 130 -8.41 -13.14 -2.09
N VAL A 131 -8.60 -11.82 -1.94
CA VAL A 131 -9.10 -10.93 -2.99
C VAL A 131 -8.06 -9.85 -3.26
N PHE A 132 -7.86 -9.51 -4.50
CA PHE A 132 -7.05 -8.36 -4.90
C PHE A 132 -7.73 -7.62 -6.06
N SER A 133 -7.52 -6.31 -6.10
CA SER A 133 -7.99 -5.49 -7.21
C SER A 133 -7.02 -5.58 -8.39
N ALA A 134 -7.56 -5.71 -9.59
CA ALA A 134 -6.82 -5.71 -10.83
C ALA A 134 -7.53 -4.82 -11.86
N CYS A 135 -6.81 -4.38 -12.88
CA CYS A 135 -7.36 -3.77 -14.07
C CYS A 135 -6.89 -4.53 -15.30
N GLU A 136 -7.62 -4.40 -16.38
CA GLU A 136 -7.16 -4.89 -17.68
C GLU A 136 -5.90 -4.12 -18.10
N PHE A 137 -5.01 -4.82 -18.77
CA PHE A 137 -3.83 -4.22 -19.37
C PHE A 137 -4.16 -3.86 -20.80
N ASP A 138 -3.78 -2.64 -21.24
CA ASP A 138 -4.08 -2.17 -22.60
C ASP A 138 -3.47 -3.07 -23.69
N PHE A 139 -2.39 -3.76 -23.34
CA PHE A 139 -1.71 -4.70 -24.22
C PHE A 139 -1.48 -6.03 -23.52
N HIS A 140 -1.49 -7.13 -24.27
CA HIS A 140 -1.15 -8.43 -23.73
C HIS A 140 0.30 -8.42 -23.19
N VAL A 141 0.51 -8.96 -21.99
CA VAL A 141 1.82 -8.91 -21.31
C VAL A 141 2.95 -9.58 -22.11
N SER A 142 2.61 -10.53 -23.02
CA SER A 142 3.60 -11.14 -23.91
C SER A 142 4.24 -10.18 -24.93
N PHE A 143 3.68 -8.97 -25.09
CA PHE A 143 4.31 -7.91 -25.88
C PHE A 143 5.27 -7.03 -25.05
N ALA A 144 5.44 -7.32 -23.76
CA ALA A 144 6.41 -6.61 -22.93
C ALA A 144 7.82 -7.09 -23.25
N PHE A 145 8.72 -6.13 -23.49
CA PHE A 145 10.13 -6.41 -23.74
C PHE A 145 10.90 -6.53 -22.43
N LYS A 146 11.80 -7.51 -22.37
CA LYS A 146 12.82 -7.56 -21.33
C LYS A 146 13.99 -6.68 -21.75
N LEU A 147 14.21 -5.58 -21.03
CA LEU A 147 15.40 -4.77 -21.20
C LEU A 147 16.57 -5.43 -20.49
N ASN A 148 17.53 -5.94 -21.22
CA ASN A 148 18.83 -6.32 -20.69
C ASN A 148 19.71 -5.07 -20.65
N ASN A 149 20.31 -4.78 -19.49
CA ASN A 149 21.14 -3.59 -19.23
C ASN A 149 22.55 -3.68 -19.88
N TYR A 150 22.68 -4.27 -21.06
CA TYR A 150 23.91 -4.22 -21.83
C TYR A 150 23.72 -3.28 -22.99
N ASP A 151 24.40 -2.16 -22.93
CA ASP A 151 24.63 -1.20 -24.02
C ASP A 151 23.43 -0.49 -24.66
N ASN A 152 22.34 -0.27 -23.91
CA ASN A 152 21.13 0.42 -24.42
C ASN A 152 20.49 -0.23 -25.66
N GLU A 153 20.80 -1.47 -25.98
CA GLU A 153 20.15 -2.21 -27.06
C GLU A 153 18.95 -3.00 -26.55
N ILE A 154 17.87 -2.97 -27.32
CA ILE A 154 16.62 -3.70 -27.07
C ILE A 154 16.65 -4.97 -27.91
N PHE A 155 16.68 -6.13 -27.27
CA PHE A 155 16.61 -7.41 -27.96
C PHE A 155 15.22 -8.04 -27.77
N TRP A 156 14.73 -8.65 -28.87
CA TRP A 156 13.57 -9.52 -28.84
C TRP A 156 14.01 -10.92 -28.38
N GLU A 157 13.40 -11.47 -27.36
CA GLU A 157 13.46 -12.89 -26.99
C GLU A 157 12.09 -13.54 -27.25
#